data_dfe7ba80dead308fe5d6001b6bdf92bd
#
_entry.id   dfe7ba80dead308fe5d6001b6bdf92bd
#
_cell.length_a   1.000
_cell.length_b   1.000
_cell.length_c   1.000
_cell.angle_alpha   90.00
_cell.angle_beta   90.00
_cell.angle_gamma   90.00
#
_symmetry.space_group_name_H-M   'P 1'
#
loop_
_entity.id
_entity.type
_entity.pdbx_description
1 polymer ?
#
loop_
_entity_poly.entity_id
_entity_poly.type
_entity_poly.pdbx_seq_one_letter_code
_entity_poly.pdbx_strand_id
1 'polypeptide(L)'
;LTTSSAASDVYKRQVLDNLHFGIKESMRCKSTALVTGPISKENVISINKKFSGHTEYIQQITKSDDVLMMLASDKLKVALATTHIPIKNVSKKITKKLIINKVNILNKDLKEKFNLKNPKIKILGLNPHAGENGKIGEEELNHIKPAVKALKKRKINISYPISADTAFSQKMLKETDAYLGMYHDQVLPVLKALSFGNSINITLGVPIIRTSVDHGVALDIAGTNKSDVSSLELAIKTAKKLIK
;
A
#
# COMPACT_ATOMS: atom_id res chain seq x y z
N LEU A 1 -6.95 26.95 -31.13
CA LEU A 1 -6.04 26.65 -30.00
C LEU A 1 -6.73 26.73 -28.64
N THR A 2 -7.84 27.47 -28.49
CA THR A 2 -8.62 27.58 -27.23
C THR A 2 -9.54 26.39 -26.95
N THR A 3 -9.95 25.64 -27.96
CA THR A 3 -10.83 24.47 -27.82
C THR A 3 -10.13 23.24 -27.19
N SER A 4 -8.80 23.13 -27.33
CA SER A 4 -8.06 22.01 -26.77
C SER A 4 -7.87 22.10 -25.25
N SER A 5 -7.78 23.31 -24.66
CA SER A 5 -7.63 23.48 -23.21
C SER A 5 -8.94 23.19 -22.46
N ALA A 6 -10.07 23.67 -22.98
CA ALA A 6 -11.38 23.41 -22.37
C ALA A 6 -11.75 21.93 -22.40
N ALA A 7 -11.52 21.23 -23.54
CA ALA A 7 -11.71 19.80 -23.63
C ALA A 7 -10.80 19.02 -22.68
N SER A 8 -9.54 19.47 -22.51
CA SER A 8 -8.60 18.90 -21.54
C SER A 8 -9.09 19.06 -20.10
N ASP A 9 -9.66 20.21 -19.73
CA ASP A 9 -10.15 20.46 -18.37
C ASP A 9 -11.43 19.69 -18.06
N VAL A 10 -12.31 19.51 -19.05
CA VAL A 10 -13.48 18.62 -18.93
C VAL A 10 -13.03 17.19 -18.68
N TYR A 11 -12.06 16.67 -19.43
CA TYR A 11 -11.51 15.34 -19.24
C TYR A 11 -10.89 15.15 -17.85
N LYS A 12 -10.11 16.13 -17.38
CA LYS A 12 -9.52 16.09 -16.03
C LYS A 12 -10.58 16.02 -14.93
N ARG A 13 -11.69 16.80 -15.08
CA ARG A 13 -12.82 16.74 -14.14
C ARG A 13 -13.49 15.38 -14.16
N GLN A 14 -13.75 14.81 -15.34
CA GLN A 14 -14.34 13.48 -15.47
C GLN A 14 -13.53 12.40 -14.71
N VAL A 15 -12.19 12.49 -14.72
CA VAL A 15 -11.34 11.54 -13.98
C VAL A 15 -11.63 11.60 -12.47
N LEU A 16 -11.75 12.81 -11.89
CA LEU A 16 -12.09 12.97 -10.47
C LEU A 16 -13.52 12.56 -10.16
N ASP A 17 -14.47 12.93 -11.02
CA ASP A 17 -15.88 12.60 -10.84
C ASP A 17 -16.10 11.08 -10.89
N ASN A 18 -15.45 10.39 -11.84
CA ASN A 18 -15.48 8.94 -11.93
C ASN A 18 -14.87 8.27 -10.69
N LEU A 19 -13.72 8.80 -10.20
CA LEU A 19 -13.11 8.29 -8.98
C LEU A 19 -14.03 8.52 -7.77
N HIS A 20 -14.60 9.71 -7.65
CA HIS A 20 -15.55 10.04 -6.58
C HIS A 20 -16.78 9.13 -6.61
N PHE A 21 -17.38 8.96 -7.78
CA PHE A 21 -18.52 8.07 -8.00
C PHE A 21 -18.19 6.63 -7.60
N GLY A 22 -17.08 6.09 -8.10
CA GLY A 22 -16.65 4.73 -7.77
C GLY A 22 -16.41 4.50 -6.27
N ILE A 23 -15.85 5.50 -5.55
CA ILE A 23 -15.70 5.45 -4.09
C ILE A 23 -17.08 5.40 -3.41
N LYS A 24 -18.01 6.29 -3.80
CA LYS A 24 -19.36 6.36 -3.21
C LYS A 24 -20.15 5.09 -3.44
N GLU A 25 -20.11 4.54 -4.65
CA GLU A 25 -20.79 3.28 -4.96
C GLU A 25 -20.18 2.11 -4.17
N SER A 26 -18.85 2.05 -4.03
CA SER A 26 -18.20 1.03 -3.20
C SER A 26 -18.51 1.16 -1.70
N MET A 27 -18.81 2.37 -1.22
CA MET A 27 -19.28 2.58 0.16
C MET A 27 -20.74 2.16 0.35
N ARG A 28 -21.58 2.36 -0.68
CA ARG A 28 -23.01 2.05 -0.65
C ARG A 28 -23.26 0.54 -0.73
N CYS A 29 -22.48 -0.17 -1.54
CA CYS A 29 -22.68 -1.59 -1.82
C CYS A 29 -21.45 -2.42 -1.44
N LYS A 30 -21.58 -3.26 -0.41
CA LYS A 30 -20.49 -4.12 0.08
C LYS A 30 -20.05 -5.21 -0.91
N SER A 31 -20.91 -5.54 -1.88
CA SER A 31 -20.60 -6.50 -2.95
C SER A 31 -19.85 -5.87 -4.13
N THR A 32 -19.31 -4.67 -3.95
CA THR A 32 -18.54 -3.96 -4.97
C THR A 32 -17.13 -3.67 -4.50
N ALA A 33 -16.25 -3.47 -5.46
CA ALA A 33 -14.87 -3.05 -5.23
C ALA A 33 -14.46 -1.98 -6.24
N LEU A 34 -13.60 -1.07 -5.83
CA LEU A 34 -13.01 -0.07 -6.68
C LEU A 34 -11.68 -0.59 -7.25
N VAL A 35 -11.63 -0.78 -8.56
CA VAL A 35 -10.37 -1.08 -9.27
C VAL A 35 -9.96 0.16 -10.06
N THR A 36 -8.75 0.67 -9.83
CA THR A 36 -8.27 1.88 -10.52
C THR A 36 -7.05 1.58 -11.38
N GLY A 37 -7.04 2.14 -12.59
CA GLY A 37 -5.85 2.29 -13.43
C GLY A 37 -4.93 3.40 -12.90
N PRO A 38 -3.82 3.68 -13.61
CA PRO A 38 -2.94 4.79 -13.29
C PRO A 38 -3.60 6.13 -13.66
N ILE A 39 -3.17 7.20 -13.01
CA ILE A 39 -3.66 8.56 -13.25
C ILE A 39 -2.47 9.53 -13.37
N SER A 40 -2.55 10.45 -14.31
CA SER A 40 -1.60 11.56 -14.38
C SER A 40 -1.90 12.56 -13.26
N LYS A 41 -1.06 12.55 -12.22
CA LYS A 41 -1.21 13.45 -11.08
C LYS A 41 -1.14 14.92 -11.49
N GLU A 42 -0.25 15.28 -12.40
CA GLU A 42 -0.08 16.65 -12.90
C GLU A 42 -1.38 17.20 -13.49
N ASN A 43 -2.04 16.39 -14.33
CA ASN A 43 -3.30 16.74 -14.93
C ASN A 43 -4.40 16.99 -13.90
N VAL A 44 -4.48 16.17 -12.87
CA VAL A 44 -5.49 16.32 -11.82
C VAL A 44 -5.17 17.49 -10.88
N ILE A 45 -3.91 17.68 -10.51
CA ILE A 45 -3.48 18.79 -9.65
C ILE A 45 -3.79 20.14 -10.30
N SER A 46 -3.74 20.24 -11.64
CA SER A 46 -4.06 21.49 -12.35
C SER A 46 -5.48 21.99 -12.08
N ILE A 47 -6.42 21.10 -11.78
CA ILE A 47 -7.83 21.41 -11.48
C ILE A 47 -8.20 21.26 -10.01
N ASN A 48 -7.47 20.43 -9.28
CA ASN A 48 -7.65 20.22 -7.83
C ASN A 48 -6.30 20.22 -7.12
N LYS A 49 -5.87 21.39 -6.68
CA LYS A 49 -4.57 21.59 -5.99
C LYS A 49 -4.40 20.75 -4.71
N LYS A 50 -5.48 20.24 -4.14
CA LYS A 50 -5.45 19.39 -2.93
C LYS A 50 -5.30 17.91 -3.25
N PHE A 51 -5.35 17.53 -4.52
CA PHE A 51 -5.19 16.14 -4.92
C PHE A 51 -3.72 15.72 -4.84
N SER A 52 -3.39 14.80 -3.98
CA SER A 52 -2.02 14.24 -3.81
C SER A 52 -1.88 12.82 -4.38
N GLY A 53 -3.01 12.13 -4.55
CA GLY A 53 -3.07 10.79 -5.12
C GLY A 53 -4.38 10.07 -4.80
N HIS A 54 -4.57 8.91 -5.40
CA HIS A 54 -5.75 8.07 -5.15
C HIS A 54 -5.95 7.75 -3.66
N THR A 55 -4.88 7.34 -2.98
CA THR A 55 -4.94 6.87 -1.58
C THR A 55 -5.42 7.97 -0.64
N GLU A 56 -4.84 9.16 -0.76
CA GLU A 56 -5.20 10.32 0.06
C GLU A 56 -6.61 10.82 -0.27
N TYR A 57 -6.99 10.80 -1.55
CA TYR A 57 -8.33 11.18 -1.97
C TYR A 57 -9.39 10.19 -1.44
N ILE A 58 -9.13 8.89 -1.52
CA ILE A 58 -10.01 7.87 -0.95
C ILE A 58 -10.10 8.05 0.57
N GLN A 59 -8.99 8.26 1.28
CA GLN A 59 -8.98 8.52 2.72
C GLN A 59 -9.88 9.71 3.07
N GLN A 60 -9.78 10.81 2.34
CA GLN A 60 -10.58 12.00 2.56
C GLN A 60 -12.09 11.73 2.36
N ILE A 61 -12.48 11.10 1.24
CA ILE A 61 -13.89 10.84 0.92
C ILE A 61 -14.51 9.82 1.87
N THR A 62 -13.75 8.80 2.29
CA THR A 62 -14.20 7.77 3.23
C THR A 62 -14.12 8.20 4.68
N LYS A 63 -13.52 9.38 4.97
CA LYS A 63 -13.24 9.88 6.33
C LYS A 63 -12.48 8.87 7.19
N SER A 64 -11.55 8.14 6.57
CA SER A 64 -10.72 7.17 7.28
C SER A 64 -9.61 7.88 8.06
N ASP A 65 -9.40 7.49 9.32
CA ASP A 65 -8.38 8.12 10.20
C ASP A 65 -6.97 7.96 9.65
N ASP A 66 -6.63 6.78 9.15
CA ASP A 66 -5.33 6.47 8.57
C ASP A 66 -5.47 5.36 7.51
N VAL A 67 -4.55 5.33 6.58
CA VAL A 67 -4.51 4.35 5.48
C VAL A 67 -3.16 3.64 5.44
N LEU A 68 -3.14 2.45 4.87
CA LEU A 68 -1.93 1.67 4.71
C LEU A 68 -1.82 1.18 3.27
N MET A 69 -0.74 1.53 2.61
CA MET A 69 -0.39 0.99 1.30
C MET A 69 0.17 -0.42 1.48
N MET A 70 -0.42 -1.38 0.80
CA MET A 70 0.10 -2.74 0.70
C MET A 70 0.23 -3.12 -0.77
N LEU A 71 1.39 -3.61 -1.16
CA LEU A 71 1.60 -4.24 -2.46
C LEU A 71 1.55 -5.75 -2.28
N ALA A 72 0.92 -6.41 -3.24
CA ALA A 72 0.69 -7.84 -3.17
C ALA A 72 0.91 -8.53 -4.51
N SER A 73 1.49 -9.71 -4.43
CA SER A 73 1.53 -10.72 -5.49
C SER A 73 1.07 -12.07 -4.91
N ASP A 74 1.06 -13.10 -5.73
CA ASP A 74 0.79 -14.46 -5.26
C ASP A 74 1.85 -14.97 -4.27
N LYS A 75 3.08 -14.44 -4.35
CA LYS A 75 4.22 -14.89 -3.54
C LYS A 75 4.45 -14.06 -2.28
N LEU A 76 4.07 -12.77 -2.29
CA LEU A 76 4.50 -11.83 -1.25
C LEU A 76 3.48 -10.70 -1.08
N LYS A 77 3.18 -10.34 0.17
CA LYS A 77 2.44 -9.13 0.55
C LYS A 77 3.35 -8.26 1.42
N VAL A 78 3.55 -7.03 1.01
CA VAL A 78 4.37 -6.04 1.74
C VAL A 78 3.57 -4.76 1.99
N ALA A 79 3.49 -4.35 3.23
CA ALA A 79 2.89 -3.09 3.65
C ALA A 79 3.98 -2.09 4.03
N LEU A 80 3.71 -0.80 3.94
CA LEU A 80 4.68 0.28 4.11
C LEU A 80 4.34 1.14 5.31
N ALA A 81 5.25 1.23 6.29
CA ALA A 81 5.10 2.16 7.41
C ALA A 81 5.21 3.61 6.95
N THR A 82 6.14 3.89 6.04
CA THR A 82 6.27 5.17 5.33
C THR A 82 6.31 4.94 3.82
N THR A 83 5.73 5.84 3.05
CA THR A 83 5.62 5.73 1.58
C THR A 83 6.56 6.74 0.89
N HIS A 84 6.03 7.72 0.21
CA HIS A 84 6.74 8.66 -0.68
C HIS A 84 7.33 9.84 0.10
N ILE A 85 8.29 9.58 0.98
CA ILE A 85 9.05 10.60 1.71
C ILE A 85 10.54 10.49 1.43
N PRO A 86 11.31 11.59 1.48
CA PRO A 86 12.75 11.52 1.36
C PRO A 86 13.38 10.59 2.41
N ILE A 87 14.37 9.78 2.00
CA ILE A 87 14.96 8.76 2.87
C ILE A 87 15.53 9.36 4.17
N LYS A 88 16.09 10.58 4.12
CA LYS A 88 16.57 11.32 5.30
C LYS A 88 15.50 11.59 6.36
N ASN A 89 14.23 11.51 5.99
CA ASN A 89 13.11 11.76 6.90
C ASN A 89 12.51 10.47 7.47
N VAL A 90 12.91 9.29 6.96
CA VAL A 90 12.31 8.00 7.36
C VAL A 90 12.52 7.75 8.85
N SER A 91 13.77 7.81 9.36
CA SER A 91 14.08 7.56 10.77
C SER A 91 13.21 8.42 11.70
N LYS A 92 13.11 9.73 11.42
CA LYS A 92 12.29 10.66 12.22
C LYS A 92 10.80 10.34 12.20
N LYS A 93 10.29 9.67 11.15
CA LYS A 93 8.88 9.28 11.03
C LYS A 93 8.57 7.95 11.71
N ILE A 94 9.57 7.07 11.88
CA ILE A 94 9.38 5.79 12.57
C ILE A 94 9.20 6.03 14.06
N THR A 95 7.96 5.99 14.51
CA THR A 95 7.59 6.14 15.92
C THR A 95 6.79 4.93 16.39
N LYS A 96 6.80 4.68 17.71
CA LYS A 96 5.96 3.63 18.33
C LYS A 96 4.50 3.77 17.92
N LYS A 97 3.96 4.99 17.90
CA LYS A 97 2.56 5.28 17.52
C LYS A 97 2.29 4.90 16.06
N LEU A 98 3.17 5.30 15.14
CA LEU A 98 3.05 4.97 13.72
C LEU A 98 3.00 3.46 13.53
N ILE A 99 3.96 2.73 14.10
CA ILE A 99 4.03 1.26 13.95
C ILE A 99 2.76 0.59 14.50
N ILE A 100 2.30 0.99 15.68
CA ILE A 100 1.06 0.45 16.25
C ILE A 100 -0.13 0.69 15.32
N ASN A 101 -0.28 1.89 14.79
CA ASN A 101 -1.40 2.23 13.90
C ASN A 101 -1.34 1.39 12.61
N LYS A 102 -0.18 1.34 11.95
CA LYS A 102 -0.02 0.60 10.68
C LYS A 102 -0.23 -0.91 10.86
N VAL A 103 0.27 -1.50 11.95
CA VAL A 103 0.05 -2.92 12.25
C VAL A 103 -1.41 -3.20 12.59
N ASN A 104 -2.10 -2.32 13.33
CA ASN A 104 -3.52 -2.49 13.62
C ASN A 104 -4.35 -2.50 12.33
N ILE A 105 -4.10 -1.57 11.39
CA ILE A 105 -4.75 -1.55 10.07
C ILE A 105 -4.45 -2.85 9.32
N LEU A 106 -3.18 -3.24 9.23
CA LEU A 106 -2.76 -4.45 8.53
C LEU A 106 -3.45 -5.69 9.10
N ASN A 107 -3.39 -5.88 10.41
CA ASN A 107 -3.97 -7.05 11.08
C ASN A 107 -5.50 -7.09 10.93
N LYS A 108 -6.17 -5.93 11.04
CA LYS A 108 -7.62 -5.83 10.86
C LYS A 108 -8.02 -6.24 9.44
N ASP A 109 -7.42 -5.62 8.44
CA ASP A 109 -7.80 -5.84 7.05
C ASP A 109 -7.39 -7.24 6.55
N LEU A 110 -6.27 -7.81 7.04
CA LEU A 110 -5.93 -9.21 6.78
C LEU A 110 -6.99 -10.18 7.33
N LYS A 111 -7.58 -9.87 8.47
CA LYS A 111 -8.70 -10.67 9.03
C LYS A 111 -9.99 -10.46 8.26
N GLU A 112 -10.38 -9.21 8.05
CA GLU A 112 -11.69 -8.85 7.53
C GLU A 112 -11.78 -9.02 6.00
N LYS A 113 -10.76 -8.59 5.24
CA LYS A 113 -10.76 -8.62 3.77
C LYS A 113 -10.13 -9.91 3.22
N PHE A 114 -9.07 -10.42 3.85
CA PHE A 114 -8.38 -11.63 3.38
C PHE A 114 -8.83 -12.92 4.12
N ASN A 115 -9.76 -12.80 5.06
CA ASN A 115 -10.31 -13.93 5.80
C ASN A 115 -9.27 -14.77 6.57
N LEU A 116 -8.19 -14.13 7.04
CA LEU A 116 -7.16 -14.80 7.83
C LEU A 116 -7.51 -14.75 9.32
N LYS A 117 -7.70 -15.90 9.97
CA LYS A 117 -8.08 -15.97 11.40
C LYS A 117 -7.01 -15.38 12.31
N ASN A 118 -5.75 -15.69 12.06
CA ASN A 118 -4.60 -15.25 12.87
C ASN A 118 -3.41 -14.87 11.97
N PRO A 119 -3.45 -13.69 11.30
CA PRO A 119 -2.44 -13.28 10.35
C PRO A 119 -1.03 -13.29 10.96
N LYS A 120 -0.09 -13.93 10.28
CA LYS A 120 1.33 -13.96 10.64
C LYS A 120 2.03 -12.77 10.02
N ILE A 121 2.28 -11.73 10.81
CA ILE A 121 2.90 -10.49 10.37
C ILE A 121 4.38 -10.50 10.75
N LYS A 122 5.26 -10.26 9.79
CA LYS A 122 6.67 -9.98 10.03
C LYS A 122 6.92 -8.49 9.92
N ILE A 123 7.62 -7.91 10.90
CA ILE A 123 8.04 -6.51 10.84
C ILE A 123 9.54 -6.45 10.59
N LEU A 124 9.95 -5.60 9.65
CA LEU A 124 11.36 -5.39 9.37
C LEU A 124 11.97 -4.38 10.36
N GLY A 125 13.26 -4.49 10.60
CA GLY A 125 14.03 -3.41 11.19
C GLY A 125 14.18 -2.24 10.21
N LEU A 126 14.48 -1.06 10.70
CA LEU A 126 14.84 0.09 9.87
C LEU A 126 16.33 0.00 9.46
N ASN A 127 17.15 -0.35 10.43
CA ASN A 127 18.62 -0.36 10.29
C ASN A 127 19.13 -1.74 9.84
N PRO A 128 20.34 -1.82 9.24
CA PRO A 128 20.99 -3.09 8.96
C PRO A 128 21.00 -3.99 10.20
N HIS A 129 20.81 -5.31 9.98
CA HIS A 129 20.76 -6.30 11.04
C HIS A 129 19.78 -5.98 12.19
N ALA A 130 18.69 -5.24 11.85
CA ALA A 130 17.71 -4.76 12.81
C ALA A 130 18.34 -4.02 14.00
N GLY A 131 19.37 -3.19 13.69
CA GLY A 131 20.05 -2.27 14.61
C GLY A 131 21.07 -2.92 15.55
N GLU A 132 21.34 -4.22 15.46
CA GLU A 132 22.31 -4.95 16.32
C GLU A 132 22.26 -4.55 17.80
N ASN A 133 21.06 -4.50 18.36
CA ASN A 133 20.84 -4.07 19.76
C ASN A 133 21.33 -2.63 20.04
N GLY A 134 21.17 -1.73 19.08
CA GLY A 134 21.50 -0.32 19.20
C GLY A 134 22.91 0.07 18.73
N LYS A 135 23.70 -0.89 18.24
CA LYS A 135 25.06 -0.60 17.71
C LYS A 135 25.01 0.09 16.34
N ILE A 136 23.98 -0.19 15.53
CA ILE A 136 23.82 0.36 14.17
C ILE A 136 22.54 1.22 14.07
N GLY A 137 22.11 1.83 15.15
CA GLY A 137 20.89 2.64 15.23
C GLY A 137 19.98 2.20 16.34
N GLU A 138 19.18 3.10 16.84
CA GLU A 138 18.38 2.89 18.05
C GLU A 138 16.87 2.83 17.76
N GLU A 139 16.41 3.00 16.53
CA GLU A 139 14.99 3.05 16.18
C GLU A 139 14.28 1.76 16.54
N GLU A 140 14.97 0.62 16.41
CA GLU A 140 14.42 -0.67 16.82
C GLU A 140 14.21 -0.72 18.33
N LEU A 141 15.16 -0.23 19.13
CA LEU A 141 15.06 -0.23 20.59
C LEU A 141 14.03 0.76 21.10
N ASN A 142 14.05 1.99 20.55
CA ASN A 142 13.28 3.11 21.06
C ASN A 142 11.83 3.13 20.54
N HIS A 143 11.59 2.56 19.35
CA HIS A 143 10.29 2.65 18.68
C HIS A 143 9.69 1.31 18.26
N ILE A 144 10.42 0.47 17.49
CA ILE A 144 9.84 -0.71 16.87
C ILE A 144 9.59 -1.83 17.91
N LYS A 145 10.61 -2.20 18.70
CA LYS A 145 10.46 -3.22 19.75
C LYS A 145 9.38 -2.87 20.80
N PRO A 146 9.32 -1.62 21.32
CA PRO A 146 8.22 -1.20 22.19
C PRO A 146 6.83 -1.25 21.56
N ALA A 147 6.71 -0.94 20.25
CA ALA A 147 5.46 -1.11 19.52
C ALA A 147 5.05 -2.57 19.43
N VAL A 148 5.97 -3.44 19.00
CA VAL A 148 5.75 -4.89 18.92
C VAL A 148 5.35 -5.47 20.29
N LYS A 149 6.01 -5.08 21.38
CA LYS A 149 5.67 -5.52 22.73
C LYS A 149 4.22 -5.15 23.11
N ALA A 150 3.78 -3.94 22.74
CA ALA A 150 2.40 -3.49 22.97
C ALA A 150 1.38 -4.26 22.11
N LEU A 151 1.72 -4.56 20.85
CA LEU A 151 0.86 -5.31 19.92
C LEU A 151 0.72 -6.78 20.33
N LYS A 152 1.80 -7.42 20.79
CA LYS A 152 1.77 -8.78 21.33
C LYS A 152 0.88 -8.90 22.58
N LYS A 153 0.87 -7.90 23.47
CA LYS A 153 -0.08 -7.83 24.58
C LYS A 153 -1.54 -7.83 24.13
N ARG A 154 -1.84 -7.32 22.93
CA ARG A 154 -3.15 -7.36 22.26
C ARG A 154 -3.40 -8.66 21.48
N LYS A 155 -2.55 -9.67 21.65
CA LYS A 155 -2.63 -10.98 20.98
C LYS A 155 -2.52 -10.89 19.45
N ILE A 156 -1.82 -9.87 18.91
CA ILE A 156 -1.49 -9.78 17.48
C ILE A 156 -0.27 -10.67 17.22
N ASN A 157 -0.39 -11.53 16.22
CA ASN A 157 0.68 -12.43 15.81
C ASN A 157 1.69 -11.68 14.93
N ILE A 158 2.66 -11.05 15.60
CA ILE A 158 3.70 -10.25 14.96
C ILE A 158 5.08 -10.67 15.48
N SER A 159 6.09 -10.70 14.59
CA SER A 159 7.49 -10.93 14.97
C SER A 159 8.07 -9.72 15.71
N TYR A 160 9.17 -9.91 16.43
CA TYR A 160 10.10 -8.81 16.70
C TYR A 160 10.75 -8.35 15.40
N PRO A 161 11.34 -7.13 15.34
CA PRO A 161 11.98 -6.65 14.12
C PRO A 161 13.05 -7.63 13.64
N ILE A 162 12.95 -8.02 12.37
CA ILE A 162 13.87 -8.93 11.71
C ILE A 162 14.72 -8.16 10.69
N SER A 163 15.90 -8.65 10.42
CA SER A 163 16.79 -8.07 9.42
C SER A 163 16.21 -8.20 8.01
N ALA A 164 16.23 -7.13 7.22
CA ALA A 164 15.61 -7.10 5.89
C ALA A 164 16.31 -8.03 4.89
N ASP A 165 17.63 -8.21 5.02
CA ASP A 165 18.45 -9.07 4.15
C ASP A 165 18.10 -10.55 4.26
N THR A 166 17.62 -11.02 5.41
CA THR A 166 17.25 -12.43 5.65
C THR A 166 15.74 -12.67 5.65
N ALA A 167 14.94 -11.59 5.71
CA ALA A 167 13.49 -11.65 5.87
C ALA A 167 12.76 -12.40 4.75
N PHE A 168 13.28 -12.38 3.54
CA PHE A 168 12.62 -12.90 2.34
C PHE A 168 13.15 -14.25 1.87
N SER A 169 13.79 -15.00 2.76
CA SER A 169 14.19 -16.38 2.46
C SER A 169 12.95 -17.26 2.18
N GLN A 170 13.11 -18.32 1.38
CA GLN A 170 12.00 -19.22 1.00
C GLN A 170 11.21 -19.74 2.20
N LYS A 171 11.90 -20.05 3.31
CA LYS A 171 11.29 -20.47 4.56
C LYS A 171 10.41 -19.36 5.14
N MET A 172 10.95 -18.14 5.24
CA MET A 172 10.22 -16.99 5.80
C MET A 172 9.01 -16.61 4.95
N LEU A 173 9.11 -16.67 3.62
CA LEU A 173 7.98 -16.41 2.71
C LEU A 173 6.81 -17.38 2.95
N LYS A 174 7.08 -18.68 3.15
CA LYS A 174 6.05 -19.69 3.42
C LYS A 174 5.38 -19.53 4.80
N GLU A 175 6.09 -18.96 5.76
CA GLU A 175 5.62 -18.80 7.14
C GLU A 175 4.96 -17.44 7.41
N THR A 176 4.82 -16.56 6.40
CA THR A 176 4.43 -15.16 6.59
C THR A 176 3.24 -14.80 5.70
N ASP A 177 2.21 -14.22 6.28
CA ASP A 177 1.05 -13.72 5.53
C ASP A 177 1.29 -12.31 4.96
N ALA A 178 2.00 -11.45 5.71
CA ALA A 178 2.39 -10.11 5.26
C ALA A 178 3.61 -9.57 6.01
N TYR A 179 4.37 -8.73 5.32
CA TYR A 179 5.48 -7.98 5.90
C TYR A 179 5.10 -6.52 6.10
N LEU A 180 5.60 -5.89 7.16
CA LEU A 180 5.62 -4.44 7.31
C LEU A 180 7.04 -3.93 7.15
N GLY A 181 7.32 -3.26 6.03
CA GLY A 181 8.58 -2.55 5.79
C GLY A 181 8.53 -1.14 6.34
N MET A 182 9.70 -0.60 6.66
CA MET A 182 9.82 0.75 7.23
C MET A 182 9.70 1.82 6.14
N TYR A 183 10.19 1.55 4.93
CA TYR A 183 10.15 2.49 3.80
C TYR A 183 10.04 1.75 2.47
N HIS A 184 9.72 2.51 1.44
CA HIS A 184 9.38 2.04 0.10
C HIS A 184 10.44 1.09 -0.47
N ASP A 185 11.69 1.56 -0.62
CA ASP A 185 12.73 0.79 -1.31
C ASP A 185 13.34 -0.33 -0.45
N GLN A 186 12.89 -0.49 0.79
CA GLN A 186 13.25 -1.66 1.60
C GLN A 186 12.58 -2.95 1.11
N VAL A 187 11.39 -2.85 0.55
CA VAL A 187 10.54 -4.02 0.25
C VAL A 187 10.10 -4.12 -1.21
N LEU A 188 9.95 -2.99 -1.91
CA LEU A 188 9.48 -3.01 -3.29
C LEU A 188 10.45 -3.67 -4.28
N PRO A 189 11.77 -3.45 -4.20
CA PRO A 189 12.71 -4.16 -5.07
C PRO A 189 12.60 -5.68 -4.95
N VAL A 190 12.40 -6.18 -3.72
CA VAL A 190 12.22 -7.62 -3.48
C VAL A 190 10.91 -8.12 -4.10
N LEU A 191 9.80 -7.39 -3.89
CA LEU A 191 8.52 -7.74 -4.50
C LEU A 191 8.63 -7.78 -6.04
N LYS A 192 9.24 -6.74 -6.62
CA LYS A 192 9.45 -6.66 -8.07
C LYS A 192 10.35 -7.77 -8.60
N ALA A 193 11.43 -8.10 -7.90
CA ALA A 193 12.31 -9.20 -8.28
C ALA A 193 11.61 -10.57 -8.27
N LEU A 194 10.70 -10.80 -7.31
CA LEU A 194 9.96 -12.04 -7.18
C LEU A 194 8.75 -12.14 -8.11
N SER A 195 8.17 -11.01 -8.54
CA SER A 195 6.85 -10.95 -9.17
C SER A 195 6.71 -9.77 -10.14
N PHE A 196 7.74 -9.49 -10.95
CA PHE A 196 7.71 -8.39 -11.92
C PHE A 196 6.49 -8.51 -12.86
N GLY A 197 5.74 -7.42 -13.05
CA GLY A 197 4.50 -7.41 -13.83
C GLY A 197 3.28 -8.05 -13.16
N ASN A 198 3.47 -8.85 -12.10
CA ASN A 198 2.43 -9.57 -11.39
C ASN A 198 2.25 -9.09 -9.94
N SER A 199 2.23 -7.78 -9.76
CA SER A 199 1.95 -7.15 -8.47
C SER A 199 0.90 -6.06 -8.59
N ILE A 200 0.18 -5.83 -7.49
CA ILE A 200 -0.88 -4.84 -7.39
C ILE A 200 -0.73 -4.02 -6.13
N ASN A 201 -1.33 -2.83 -6.13
CA ASN A 201 -1.44 -2.01 -4.95
C ASN A 201 -2.85 -2.17 -4.33
N ILE A 202 -2.92 -2.36 -3.03
CA ILE A 202 -4.16 -2.49 -2.26
C ILE A 202 -4.15 -1.41 -1.18
N THR A 203 -5.22 -0.62 -1.09
CA THR A 203 -5.39 0.37 -0.02
C THR A 203 -6.10 -0.26 1.16
N LEU A 204 -5.43 -0.35 2.30
CA LEU A 204 -5.97 -0.84 3.56
C LEU A 204 -6.34 0.33 4.48
N GLY A 205 -7.18 0.06 5.50
CA GLY A 205 -7.65 1.07 6.45
C GLY A 205 -8.86 1.87 5.96
N VAL A 206 -9.39 1.57 4.78
CA VAL A 206 -10.61 2.19 4.23
C VAL A 206 -11.78 1.20 4.27
N PRO A 207 -13.03 1.67 4.35
CA PRO A 207 -14.22 0.80 4.46
C PRO A 207 -14.57 0.07 3.16
N ILE A 208 -13.86 0.36 2.07
CA ILE A 208 -14.07 -0.25 0.74
C ILE A 208 -12.92 -1.19 0.38
N ILE A 209 -13.17 -2.08 -0.57
CA ILE A 209 -12.12 -2.83 -1.24
C ILE A 209 -11.60 -1.96 -2.38
N ARG A 210 -10.31 -1.60 -2.34
CA ARG A 210 -9.66 -0.87 -3.43
C ARG A 210 -8.37 -1.56 -3.83
N THR A 211 -8.30 -1.94 -5.09
CA THR A 211 -7.10 -2.46 -5.76
C THR A 211 -6.70 -1.56 -6.92
N SER A 212 -5.43 -1.54 -7.27
CA SER A 212 -4.95 -0.84 -8.46
C SER A 212 -3.74 -1.52 -9.06
N VAL A 213 -3.47 -1.15 -10.29
CA VAL A 213 -2.20 -1.48 -10.95
C VAL A 213 -1.01 -0.93 -10.17
N ASP A 214 0.14 -1.54 -10.36
CA ASP A 214 1.42 -1.19 -9.73
C ASP A 214 2.40 -0.60 -10.75
N HIS A 215 1.89 0.25 -11.65
CA HIS A 215 2.67 0.99 -12.66
C HIS A 215 2.08 2.38 -12.91
N GLY A 216 2.85 3.24 -13.57
CA GLY A 216 2.42 4.57 -13.99
C GLY A 216 1.60 4.56 -15.28
N VAL A 217 1.33 5.76 -15.82
CA VAL A 217 0.51 5.96 -17.04
C VAL A 217 1.21 5.55 -18.33
N ALA A 218 2.53 5.37 -18.33
CA ALA A 218 3.33 4.89 -19.48
C ALA A 218 2.95 5.57 -20.82
N LEU A 219 2.97 6.89 -20.83
CA LEU A 219 2.56 7.69 -22.00
C LEU A 219 3.43 7.43 -23.24
N ASP A 220 4.66 6.98 -23.03
CA ASP A 220 5.63 6.62 -24.08
C ASP A 220 5.18 5.44 -24.95
N ILE A 221 4.33 4.56 -24.43
CA ILE A 221 3.77 3.43 -25.18
C ILE A 221 2.30 3.62 -25.56
N ALA A 222 1.71 4.80 -25.28
CA ALA A 222 0.33 5.06 -25.61
C ALA A 222 0.06 4.95 -27.13
N GLY A 223 -1.00 4.22 -27.52
CA GLY A 223 -1.37 3.98 -28.93
C GLY A 223 -0.50 2.95 -29.68
N THR A 224 0.50 2.33 -29.02
CA THR A 224 1.41 1.38 -29.68
C THR A 224 0.98 -0.08 -29.59
N ASN A 225 -0.10 -0.40 -28.86
CA ASN A 225 -0.55 -1.75 -28.52
C ASN A 225 0.48 -2.61 -27.74
N LYS A 226 1.45 -1.96 -27.07
CA LYS A 226 2.51 -2.62 -26.28
C LYS A 226 2.20 -2.65 -24.78
N SER A 227 1.03 -2.21 -24.35
CA SER A 227 0.65 -2.20 -22.93
C SER A 227 0.47 -3.61 -22.40
N ASP A 228 1.08 -3.89 -21.21
CA ASP A 228 0.87 -5.12 -20.45
C ASP A 228 -0.34 -4.95 -19.52
N VAL A 229 -1.33 -5.81 -19.68
CA VAL A 229 -2.58 -5.79 -18.90
C VAL A 229 -2.53 -6.65 -17.64
N SER A 230 -1.46 -7.41 -17.41
CA SER A 230 -1.33 -8.41 -16.33
C SER A 230 -1.63 -7.83 -14.96
N SER A 231 -1.10 -6.64 -14.65
CA SER A 231 -1.34 -5.96 -13.36
C SER A 231 -2.81 -5.58 -13.17
N LEU A 232 -3.49 -5.11 -14.23
CA LEU A 232 -4.93 -4.79 -14.17
C LEU A 232 -5.78 -6.04 -13.98
N GLU A 233 -5.50 -7.11 -14.72
CA GLU A 233 -6.19 -8.40 -14.55
C GLU A 233 -6.01 -8.93 -13.11
N LEU A 234 -4.80 -8.87 -12.58
CA LEU A 234 -4.53 -9.30 -11.21
C LEU A 234 -5.27 -8.42 -10.20
N ALA A 235 -5.36 -7.10 -10.44
CA ALA A 235 -6.11 -6.18 -9.60
C ALA A 235 -7.61 -6.53 -9.58
N ILE A 236 -8.20 -6.82 -10.74
CA ILE A 236 -9.61 -7.24 -10.87
C ILE A 236 -9.83 -8.61 -10.20
N LYS A 237 -8.98 -9.60 -10.48
CA LYS A 237 -9.06 -10.94 -9.89
C LYS A 237 -8.96 -10.88 -8.35
N THR A 238 -8.06 -10.05 -7.84
CA THR A 238 -7.90 -9.86 -6.39
C THR A 238 -9.10 -9.15 -5.78
N ALA A 239 -9.60 -8.08 -6.41
CA ALA A 239 -10.81 -7.39 -5.95
C ALA A 239 -11.99 -8.36 -5.82
N LYS A 240 -12.22 -9.20 -6.83
CA LYS A 240 -13.26 -10.25 -6.81
C LYS A 240 -13.11 -11.24 -5.64
N LYS A 241 -11.88 -11.63 -5.30
CA LYS A 241 -11.61 -12.54 -4.17
C LYS A 241 -11.88 -11.88 -2.82
N LEU A 242 -11.75 -10.57 -2.73
CA LEU A 242 -11.93 -9.80 -1.48
C LEU A 242 -13.38 -9.40 -1.23
N ILE A 243 -14.22 -9.37 -2.27
CA ILE A 243 -15.68 -9.19 -2.14
C ILE A 243 -16.28 -10.43 -1.44
N LYS A 244 -17.18 -10.18 -0.48
CA LYS A 244 -17.92 -11.20 0.26
C LYS A 244 -19.34 -11.33 -0.26
#